data_ad03df8c81e683d9f1db6ff7455cd57a
#
_entry.id   ad03df8c81e683d9f1db6ff7455cd57a
#
_cell.length_a   1.000
_cell.length_b   1.000
_cell.length_c   1.000
_cell.angle_alpha   90.00
_cell.angle_beta   90.00
_cell.angle_gamma   90.00
#
_symmetry.space_group_name_H-M   'P 1'
#
loop_
_entity.id
_entity.type
_entity.pdbx_description
1 polymer ?
#
loop_
_entity_poly.entity_id
_entity_poly.type
_entity_poly.pdbx_seq_one_letter_code
_entity_poly.pdbx_strand_id
1 'polypeptide(L)'
;MNKTRTFYMRIGDDTNPILKPAAAQRVREAGVISRTGVNFPTPSNQCTPWSAPYAWRALQMQMLQEKDRVTILYVGDQQIRQIRLNSRHPEHVMPSAMGDSIGHYEGETLVIDTVGMKPGRNSMIDNYGTPFSTGLHLVERIGLIAGEIARRNAEQAERDSGKVEVEMGGASIDPNDRGPGLQIAFTVDDPATFTKPWSAQVTYRRSAGPWEERVCADNPHNYTTGADVPVPQAKTPDF
;
A
#
# COMPACT_ATOMS: atom_id res chain seq x y z
N MET A 1 -16.41 13.02 -28.30
CA MET A 1 -15.52 13.84 -27.48
C MET A 1 -14.64 12.90 -26.66
N ASN A 2 -13.39 12.73 -27.05
CA ASN A 2 -12.41 11.92 -26.29
C ASN A 2 -12.11 12.63 -24.99
N LYS A 3 -12.62 12.13 -23.87
CA LYS A 3 -12.10 12.50 -22.55
C LYS A 3 -10.69 11.92 -22.48
N THR A 4 -9.70 12.77 -22.61
CA THR A 4 -8.30 12.43 -22.41
C THR A 4 -8.19 11.83 -21.00
N ARG A 5 -7.92 10.53 -20.90
CA ARG A 5 -7.55 9.90 -19.63
C ARG A 5 -6.29 10.61 -19.15
N THR A 6 -6.40 11.37 -18.09
CA THR A 6 -5.22 11.94 -17.41
C THR A 6 -4.49 10.79 -16.75
N PHE A 7 -3.45 10.29 -17.39
CA PHE A 7 -2.58 9.29 -16.79
C PHE A 7 -1.77 9.95 -15.68
N TYR A 8 -1.88 9.41 -14.48
CA TYR A 8 -1.06 9.85 -13.36
C TYR A 8 0.37 9.38 -13.56
N MET A 9 1.26 10.29 -13.90
CA MET A 9 2.69 9.98 -13.94
C MET A 9 3.19 9.77 -12.51
N ARG A 10 3.57 8.54 -12.20
CA ARG A 10 4.17 8.15 -10.92
C ARG A 10 5.68 8.10 -11.08
N ILE A 11 6.31 9.24 -10.91
CA ILE A 11 7.76 9.40 -11.06
C ILE A 11 8.34 9.64 -9.67
N GLY A 12 9.10 8.65 -9.16
CA GLY A 12 9.86 8.79 -7.93
C GLY A 12 11.17 9.54 -8.16
N ASP A 13 11.73 10.04 -7.06
CA ASP A 13 13.06 10.66 -7.06
C ASP A 13 14.13 9.56 -6.97
N ASP A 14 14.61 9.12 -8.12
CA ASP A 14 15.68 8.12 -8.23
C ASP A 14 17.07 8.67 -7.85
N THR A 15 17.18 9.98 -7.60
CA THR A 15 18.39 10.62 -7.12
C THR A 15 18.43 10.80 -5.60
N ASN A 16 17.37 10.41 -4.90
CA ASN A 16 17.29 10.55 -3.46
C ASN A 16 18.42 9.77 -2.77
N PRO A 17 19.29 10.43 -1.99
CA PRO A 17 20.49 9.83 -1.39
C PRO A 17 20.19 8.73 -0.35
N ILE A 18 18.93 8.59 0.05
CA ILE A 18 18.52 7.50 0.93
C ILE A 18 18.48 6.15 0.19
N LEU A 19 18.28 6.15 -1.13
CA LEU A 19 18.20 4.95 -1.95
C LEU A 19 19.60 4.38 -2.24
N LYS A 20 19.75 3.08 -2.07
CA LYS A 20 20.92 2.39 -2.58
C LYS A 20 20.85 2.23 -4.11
N PRO A 21 21.96 2.04 -4.81
CA PRO A 21 22.00 2.07 -6.28
C PRO A 21 21.00 1.15 -6.97
N ALA A 22 20.80 -0.06 -6.47
CA ALA A 22 19.84 -1.01 -7.03
C ALA A 22 18.39 -0.54 -6.86
N ALA A 23 18.06 0.05 -5.72
CA ALA A 23 16.73 0.61 -5.47
C ALA A 23 16.50 1.86 -6.34
N ALA A 24 17.46 2.76 -6.44
CA ALA A 24 17.41 3.92 -7.30
C ALA A 24 17.19 3.53 -8.77
N GLN A 25 17.86 2.48 -9.25
CA GLN A 25 17.66 1.95 -10.58
C GLN A 25 16.22 1.47 -10.81
N ARG A 26 15.61 0.76 -9.85
CA ARG A 26 14.22 0.30 -9.95
C ARG A 26 13.23 1.47 -10.01
N VAL A 27 13.43 2.50 -9.19
CA VAL A 27 12.61 3.72 -9.20
C VAL A 27 12.72 4.44 -10.55
N ARG A 28 13.94 4.53 -11.11
CA ARG A 28 14.18 5.10 -12.43
C ARG A 28 13.45 4.34 -13.53
N GLU A 29 13.55 3.02 -13.55
CA GLU A 29 12.88 2.16 -14.54
C GLU A 29 11.35 2.35 -14.49
N ALA A 30 10.76 2.37 -13.31
CA ALA A 30 9.33 2.66 -13.12
C ALA A 30 8.96 4.05 -13.65
N GLY A 31 9.80 5.06 -13.37
CA GLY A 31 9.61 6.42 -13.85
C GLY A 31 9.71 6.53 -15.37
N VAL A 32 10.62 5.79 -16.02
CA VAL A 32 10.72 5.75 -17.49
C VAL A 32 9.43 5.23 -18.11
N ILE A 33 8.88 4.14 -17.59
CA ILE A 33 7.58 3.58 -18.05
C ILE A 33 6.47 4.62 -17.84
N SER A 34 6.38 5.21 -16.65
CA SER A 34 5.34 6.22 -16.35
C SER A 34 5.37 7.41 -17.30
N ARG A 35 6.55 7.87 -17.73
CA ARG A 35 6.66 9.00 -18.69
C ARG A 35 6.11 8.69 -20.07
N THR A 36 5.94 7.42 -20.42
CA THR A 36 5.27 7.03 -21.67
C THR A 36 3.74 7.11 -21.60
N GLY A 37 3.17 7.47 -20.46
CA GLY A 37 1.73 7.47 -20.24
C GLY A 37 1.17 6.08 -19.90
N VAL A 38 2.03 5.10 -19.64
CA VAL A 38 1.66 3.72 -19.28
C VAL A 38 1.91 3.51 -17.79
N ASN A 39 0.99 2.80 -17.14
CA ASN A 39 1.21 2.37 -15.76
C ASN A 39 2.27 1.26 -15.72
N PHE A 40 3.35 1.46 -14.96
CA PHE A 40 4.28 0.37 -14.70
C PHE A 40 3.62 -0.73 -13.83
N PRO A 41 4.15 -1.98 -13.88
CA PRO A 41 3.60 -3.07 -13.09
C PRO A 41 3.63 -2.79 -11.59
N THR A 42 2.47 -2.85 -10.96
CA THR A 42 2.28 -2.67 -9.50
C THR A 42 1.53 -3.89 -8.94
N PRO A 43 1.56 -4.12 -7.62
CA PRO A 43 0.73 -5.19 -7.05
C PRO A 43 -0.73 -5.08 -7.45
N SER A 44 -1.29 -3.87 -7.47
CA SER A 44 -2.70 -3.64 -7.79
C SER A 44 -3.08 -3.94 -9.23
N ASN A 45 -2.22 -3.64 -10.22
CA ASN A 45 -2.55 -3.85 -11.63
C ASN A 45 -2.07 -5.18 -12.19
N GLN A 46 -1.35 -5.97 -11.38
CA GLN A 46 -0.86 -7.29 -11.72
C GLN A 46 -1.47 -8.39 -10.84
N CYS A 47 -2.50 -8.08 -10.06
CA CYS A 47 -3.18 -9.02 -9.16
C CYS A 47 -2.22 -9.82 -8.27
N THR A 48 -1.16 -9.19 -7.80
CA THR A 48 -0.21 -9.80 -6.87
C THR A 48 -0.46 -9.29 -5.45
N PRO A 49 -0.18 -10.10 -4.42
CA PRO A 49 -0.41 -9.69 -3.05
C PRO A 49 0.32 -8.37 -2.69
N TRP A 50 -0.34 -7.52 -1.94
CA TRP A 50 0.25 -6.31 -1.39
C TRP A 50 1.09 -6.64 -0.17
N SER A 51 2.06 -5.80 0.11
CA SER A 51 2.88 -5.86 1.31
C SER A 51 2.67 -4.59 2.14
N ALA A 52 2.92 -4.62 3.41
CA ALA A 52 3.05 -3.40 4.21
C ALA A 52 4.43 -2.74 3.92
N PRO A 53 4.58 -1.41 3.83
CA PRO A 53 3.55 -0.39 4.02
C PRO A 53 2.71 -0.07 2.77
N TYR A 54 2.95 -0.69 1.62
CA TYR A 54 2.19 -0.44 0.39
C TYR A 54 0.67 -0.58 0.60
N ALA A 55 0.23 -1.48 1.46
CA ALA A 55 -1.18 -1.69 1.78
C ALA A 55 -1.86 -0.45 2.39
N TRP A 56 -1.11 0.45 3.03
CA TRP A 56 -1.64 1.71 3.57
C TRP A 56 -2.09 2.72 2.50
N ARG A 57 -1.88 2.42 1.25
CA ARG A 57 -2.50 3.17 0.14
C ARG A 57 -3.94 2.77 -0.15
N ALA A 58 -4.47 1.74 0.51
CA ALA A 58 -5.86 1.33 0.34
C ALA A 58 -6.81 2.50 0.63
N LEU A 59 -7.82 2.66 -0.22
CA LEU A 59 -8.79 3.76 -0.08
C LEU A 59 -9.68 3.58 1.15
N GLN A 60 -9.99 2.32 1.48
CA GLN A 60 -10.77 1.95 2.65
C GLN A 60 -10.11 0.77 3.37
N MET A 61 -10.26 0.76 4.69
CA MET A 61 -9.90 -0.36 5.52
C MET A 61 -10.83 -0.46 6.72
N GLN A 62 -10.88 -1.65 7.29
CA GLN A 62 -11.55 -1.90 8.57
C GLN A 62 -10.57 -2.55 9.53
N MET A 63 -10.65 -2.21 10.80
CA MET A 63 -9.87 -2.81 11.86
C MET A 63 -10.81 -3.48 12.86
N LEU A 64 -10.66 -4.78 13.01
CA LEU A 64 -11.38 -5.59 13.99
C LEU A 64 -10.43 -5.87 15.15
N GLN A 65 -10.80 -5.44 16.34
CA GLN A 65 -10.00 -5.60 17.54
C GLN A 65 -10.58 -6.71 18.41
N GLU A 66 -9.76 -7.70 18.70
CA GLU A 66 -10.07 -8.80 19.59
C GLU A 66 -9.08 -8.81 20.77
N LYS A 67 -9.31 -9.69 21.73
CA LYS A 67 -8.48 -9.75 22.95
C LYS A 67 -6.99 -10.02 22.66
N ASP A 68 -6.71 -10.87 21.69
CA ASP A 68 -5.39 -11.41 21.39
C ASP A 68 -4.87 -11.05 19.99
N ARG A 69 -5.68 -10.34 19.20
CA ARG A 69 -5.31 -9.94 17.83
C ARG A 69 -6.02 -8.69 17.37
N VAL A 70 -5.44 -8.08 16.35
CA VAL A 70 -6.11 -7.09 15.50
C VAL A 70 -6.08 -7.62 14.09
N THR A 71 -7.25 -7.61 13.43
CA THR A 71 -7.38 -7.97 12.02
C THR A 71 -7.65 -6.71 11.20
N ILE A 72 -6.82 -6.45 10.20
CA ILE A 72 -7.00 -5.34 9.27
C ILE A 72 -7.47 -5.92 7.94
N LEU A 73 -8.62 -5.43 7.49
CA LEU A 73 -9.21 -5.72 6.19
C LEU A 73 -8.92 -4.54 5.27
N TYR A 74 -8.27 -4.78 4.14
CA TYR A 74 -8.03 -3.78 3.12
C TYR A 74 -9.03 -3.98 1.97
N VAL A 75 -9.68 -2.91 1.52
CA VAL A 75 -10.60 -2.99 0.36
C VAL A 75 -9.87 -3.39 -0.92
N GLY A 76 -8.58 -3.05 -1.03
CA GLY A 76 -7.75 -3.47 -2.16
C GLY A 76 -7.55 -4.99 -2.16
N ASP A 77 -8.13 -5.64 -3.16
CA ASP A 77 -8.07 -7.09 -3.39
C ASP A 77 -8.52 -7.94 -2.17
N GLN A 78 -9.37 -7.38 -1.31
CA GLN A 78 -9.92 -8.03 -0.11
C GLN A 78 -8.84 -8.66 0.79
N GLN A 79 -7.67 -8.01 0.88
CA GLN A 79 -6.56 -8.57 1.65
C GLN A 79 -6.75 -8.41 3.15
N ILE A 80 -6.24 -9.38 3.86
CA ILE A 80 -6.35 -9.48 5.33
C ILE A 80 -4.95 -9.51 5.92
N ARG A 81 -4.74 -8.71 6.98
CA ARG A 81 -3.53 -8.76 7.80
C ARG A 81 -3.92 -9.03 9.25
N GLN A 82 -3.29 -10.02 9.85
CA GLN A 82 -3.48 -10.35 11.26
C GLN A 82 -2.26 -9.92 12.08
N ILE A 83 -2.52 -9.22 13.16
CA ILE A 83 -1.52 -8.78 14.14
C ILE A 83 -1.79 -9.53 15.44
N ARG A 84 -0.86 -10.35 15.89
CA ARG A 84 -0.96 -11.04 17.18
C ARG A 84 -0.55 -10.09 18.30
N LEU A 85 -1.44 -9.89 19.26
CA LEU A 85 -1.18 -8.98 20.39
C LEU A 85 -0.38 -9.68 21.48
N ASN A 86 0.53 -8.90 22.10
CA ASN A 86 1.35 -9.31 23.23
C ASN A 86 2.10 -10.66 22.98
N SER A 87 2.50 -10.84 21.75
CA SER A 87 3.17 -12.06 21.26
C SER A 87 4.62 -11.78 20.89
N ARG A 88 5.31 -12.79 20.41
CA ARG A 88 6.68 -12.71 19.87
C ARG A 88 6.69 -13.27 18.45
N HIS A 89 7.63 -12.81 17.64
CA HIS A 89 7.92 -13.47 16.38
C HIS A 89 8.43 -14.90 16.64
N PRO A 90 8.03 -15.87 15.81
CA PRO A 90 8.59 -17.21 15.91
C PRO A 90 10.09 -17.17 15.55
N GLU A 91 10.86 -18.11 16.09
CA GLU A 91 12.27 -18.23 15.76
C GLU A 91 12.53 -18.38 14.26
N HIS A 92 11.62 -19.08 13.58
CA HIS A 92 11.62 -19.23 12.12
C HIS A 92 10.34 -18.62 11.53
N VAL A 93 10.46 -17.37 11.06
CA VAL A 93 9.35 -16.69 10.39
C VAL A 93 9.14 -17.29 9.00
N MET A 94 7.91 -17.74 8.72
CA MET A 94 7.49 -18.13 7.37
C MET A 94 7.27 -16.88 6.52
N PRO A 95 8.07 -16.63 5.45
CA PRO A 95 7.93 -15.42 4.66
C PRO A 95 6.59 -15.39 3.91
N SER A 96 5.90 -14.25 4.01
CA SER A 96 4.64 -14.00 3.30
C SER A 96 4.59 -12.58 2.74
N ALA A 97 3.60 -12.27 1.92
CA ALA A 97 3.45 -10.92 1.37
C ALA A 97 3.24 -9.87 2.48
N MET A 98 2.46 -10.19 3.51
CA MET A 98 2.20 -9.29 4.65
C MET A 98 3.18 -9.50 5.82
N GLY A 99 4.10 -10.46 5.71
CA GLY A 99 5.03 -10.81 6.78
C GLY A 99 4.37 -11.45 7.99
N ASP A 100 5.09 -11.44 9.08
CA ASP A 100 4.64 -11.82 10.42
C ASP A 100 4.53 -10.55 11.26
N SER A 101 3.33 -10.25 11.75
CA SER A 101 3.03 -9.03 12.51
C SER A 101 2.65 -9.36 13.95
N ILE A 102 3.35 -8.73 14.89
CA ILE A 102 3.00 -8.72 16.31
C ILE A 102 2.69 -7.30 16.75
N GLY A 103 1.97 -7.13 17.84
CA GLY A 103 1.64 -5.80 18.33
C GLY A 103 1.37 -5.75 19.82
N HIS A 104 1.34 -4.54 20.33
CA HIS A 104 0.94 -4.22 21.69
C HIS A 104 0.36 -2.80 21.74
N TYR A 105 -0.33 -2.49 22.82
CA TYR A 105 -0.83 -1.12 23.03
C TYR A 105 0.11 -0.33 23.96
N GLU A 106 0.44 0.88 23.56
CA GLU A 106 1.04 1.92 24.39
C GLU A 106 0.00 3.02 24.61
N GLY A 107 -0.75 2.93 25.72
CA GLY A 107 -1.93 3.74 25.92
C GLY A 107 -2.99 3.45 24.86
N GLU A 108 -3.37 4.45 24.08
CA GLU A 108 -4.35 4.30 22.98
C GLU A 108 -3.68 4.04 21.61
N THR A 109 -2.36 3.91 21.57
CA THR A 109 -1.60 3.67 20.34
C THR A 109 -1.31 2.19 20.18
N LEU A 110 -1.77 1.59 19.07
CA LEU A 110 -1.36 0.26 18.66
C LEU A 110 0.03 0.35 18.00
N VAL A 111 1.01 -0.32 18.55
CA VAL A 111 2.34 -0.48 17.98
C VAL A 111 2.43 -1.84 17.33
N ILE A 112 2.84 -1.88 16.08
CA ILE A 112 2.96 -3.11 15.30
C ILE A 112 4.42 -3.24 14.86
N ASP A 113 4.97 -4.43 15.04
CA ASP A 113 6.28 -4.84 14.56
C ASP A 113 6.09 -5.93 13.49
N THR A 114 6.73 -5.78 12.32
CA THR A 114 6.55 -6.71 11.21
C THR A 114 7.88 -7.04 10.56
N VAL A 115 8.11 -8.35 10.43
CA VAL A 115 9.28 -8.95 9.77
C VAL A 115 8.85 -10.05 8.79
N GLY A 116 9.79 -10.59 8.03
CA GLY A 116 9.53 -11.72 7.16
C GLY A 116 8.63 -11.42 5.96
N MET A 117 8.60 -10.18 5.50
CA MET A 117 7.94 -9.85 4.24
C MET A 117 8.71 -10.44 3.06
N LYS A 118 8.00 -11.16 2.20
CA LYS A 118 8.56 -11.80 1.01
C LYS A 118 8.41 -10.88 -0.20
N PRO A 119 9.49 -10.33 -0.74
CA PRO A 119 9.42 -9.55 -1.96
C PRO A 119 9.05 -10.45 -3.15
N GLY A 120 8.11 -10.01 -3.96
CA GLY A 120 7.73 -10.61 -5.23
C GLY A 120 8.14 -9.72 -6.42
N ARG A 121 7.86 -10.17 -7.63
CA ARG A 121 8.24 -9.47 -8.86
C ARG A 121 7.76 -8.01 -8.89
N ASN A 122 6.54 -7.76 -8.40
CA ASN A 122 5.90 -6.44 -8.43
C ASN A 122 5.80 -5.80 -7.04
N SER A 123 6.44 -6.39 -6.02
CA SER A 123 6.39 -5.84 -4.66
C SER A 123 7.13 -4.50 -4.57
N MET A 124 6.51 -3.57 -3.88
CA MET A 124 7.03 -2.23 -3.63
C MET A 124 6.44 -1.67 -2.33
N ILE A 125 7.06 -0.65 -1.79
CA ILE A 125 6.62 -0.01 -0.55
C ILE A 125 5.79 1.25 -0.78
N ASP A 126 5.81 1.80 -1.99
CA ASP A 126 5.16 3.06 -2.35
C ASP A 126 4.53 3.00 -3.76
N ASN A 127 4.12 4.14 -4.29
CA ASN A 127 3.53 4.27 -5.63
C ASN A 127 4.58 4.55 -6.73
N TYR A 128 5.87 4.53 -6.40
CA TYR A 128 6.94 4.95 -7.31
C TYR A 128 7.85 3.82 -7.75
N GLY A 129 7.54 2.59 -7.30
CA GLY A 129 8.31 1.40 -7.66
C GLY A 129 9.50 1.13 -6.74
N THR A 130 9.55 1.77 -5.56
CA THR A 130 10.61 1.54 -4.59
C THR A 130 10.53 0.11 -4.07
N PRO A 131 11.55 -0.73 -4.31
CA PRO A 131 11.55 -2.12 -3.88
C PRO A 131 11.80 -2.27 -2.39
N PHE A 132 11.70 -3.48 -1.90
CA PHE A 132 12.21 -3.87 -0.59
C PHE A 132 12.87 -5.25 -0.67
N SER A 133 13.67 -5.58 0.35
CA SER A 133 14.36 -6.87 0.47
C SER A 133 13.67 -7.77 1.51
N THR A 134 14.14 -9.01 1.62
CA THR A 134 13.72 -9.92 2.70
C THR A 134 14.13 -9.44 4.09
N GLY A 135 15.03 -8.47 4.17
CA GLY A 135 15.47 -7.84 5.42
C GLY A 135 14.62 -6.66 5.86
N LEU A 136 13.50 -6.38 5.16
CA LEU A 136 12.60 -5.31 5.55
C LEU A 136 12.03 -5.55 6.95
N HIS A 137 12.28 -4.58 7.84
CA HIS A 137 11.67 -4.45 9.15
C HIS A 137 10.78 -3.21 9.16
N LEU A 138 9.52 -3.37 9.55
CA LEU A 138 8.52 -2.31 9.58
C LEU A 138 7.96 -2.17 10.98
N VAL A 139 8.08 -0.98 11.55
CA VAL A 139 7.42 -0.62 12.82
C VAL A 139 6.34 0.42 12.54
N GLU A 140 5.13 0.18 13.02
CA GLU A 140 3.96 1.03 12.77
C GLU A 140 3.33 1.44 14.09
N ARG A 141 2.84 2.67 14.14
CA ARG A 141 2.15 3.25 15.28
C ARG A 141 0.81 3.81 14.80
N ILE A 142 -0.27 3.21 15.28
CA ILE A 142 -1.64 3.52 14.84
C ILE A 142 -2.40 4.12 16.00
N GLY A 143 -2.94 5.30 15.81
CA GLY A 143 -3.71 5.99 16.85
C GLY A 143 -4.70 6.99 16.26
N LEU A 144 -5.65 7.39 17.09
CA LEU A 144 -6.60 8.42 16.73
C LEU A 144 -5.97 9.81 16.89
N ILE A 145 -6.29 10.70 15.97
CA ILE A 145 -5.93 12.11 16.00
C ILE A 145 -7.18 12.99 15.95
N ALA A 146 -7.09 14.21 16.48
CA ALA A 146 -8.20 15.15 16.41
C ALA A 146 -8.64 15.40 14.96
N GLY A 147 -9.95 15.51 14.75
CA GLY A 147 -10.54 15.68 13.40
C GLY A 147 -10.01 16.91 12.67
N GLU A 148 -9.71 17.98 13.39
CA GLU A 148 -9.06 19.19 12.81
C GLU A 148 -7.67 18.88 12.24
N ILE A 149 -6.88 18.05 12.93
CA ILE A 149 -5.55 17.60 12.45
C ILE A 149 -5.73 16.69 11.23
N ALA A 150 -6.67 15.75 11.30
CA ALA A 150 -6.94 14.84 10.19
C ALA A 150 -7.38 15.59 8.92
N ARG A 151 -8.21 16.62 9.06
CA ARG A 151 -8.63 17.48 7.96
C ARG A 151 -7.43 18.23 7.35
N ARG A 152 -6.61 18.87 8.17
CA ARG A 152 -5.40 19.58 7.69
C ARG A 152 -4.43 18.65 6.96
N ASN A 153 -4.23 17.44 7.48
CA ASN A 153 -3.36 16.45 6.84
C ASN A 153 -3.91 16.04 5.47
N ALA A 154 -5.24 15.85 5.36
CA ALA A 154 -5.87 15.51 4.08
C ALA A 154 -5.73 16.66 3.06
N GLU A 155 -5.98 17.90 3.48
CA GLU A 155 -5.80 19.08 2.63
C GLU A 155 -4.35 19.28 2.19
N GLN A 156 -3.38 18.96 3.07
CA GLN A 156 -1.96 19.02 2.72
C GLN A 156 -1.62 17.93 1.69
N ALA A 157 -2.07 16.69 1.91
CA ALA A 157 -1.85 15.60 0.97
C ALA A 157 -2.44 15.91 -0.42
N GLU A 158 -3.62 16.54 -0.47
CA GLU A 158 -4.22 17.00 -1.73
C GLU A 158 -3.38 18.06 -2.43
N ARG A 159 -2.85 19.03 -1.69
CA ARG A 159 -1.93 20.05 -2.24
C ARG A 159 -0.65 19.44 -2.78
N ASP A 160 -0.07 18.49 -2.05
CA ASP A 160 1.21 17.86 -2.39
C ASP A 160 1.09 16.89 -3.58
N SER A 161 -0.06 16.22 -3.71
CA SER A 161 -0.32 15.30 -4.83
C SER A 161 -0.65 16.01 -6.16
N GLY A 162 -0.82 17.35 -6.13
CA GLY A 162 -1.47 18.06 -7.21
C GLY A 162 -2.93 17.61 -7.33
N LYS A 163 -3.79 18.39 -7.97
CA LYS A 163 -5.20 18.03 -8.16
C LYS A 163 -5.34 16.76 -9.00
N VAL A 164 -5.06 15.65 -8.38
CA VAL A 164 -5.30 14.32 -8.91
C VAL A 164 -6.79 14.06 -8.69
N GLU A 165 -7.62 14.30 -9.70
CA GLU A 165 -8.97 13.74 -9.70
C GLU A 165 -8.81 12.21 -9.62
N VAL A 166 -8.96 11.69 -8.42
CA VAL A 166 -9.00 10.25 -8.20
C VAL A 166 -10.34 9.75 -8.72
N GLU A 167 -10.43 9.47 -10.02
CA GLU A 167 -11.49 8.63 -10.59
C GLU A 167 -11.36 7.17 -10.11
N MET A 168 -11.06 6.97 -8.84
CA MET A 168 -11.15 5.65 -8.23
C MET A 168 -12.38 5.70 -7.35
N GLY A 169 -13.50 5.23 -7.91
CA GLY A 169 -14.76 5.14 -7.20
C GLY A 169 -14.56 4.65 -5.77
N GLY A 170 -15.25 5.26 -4.83
CA GLY A 170 -15.64 4.60 -3.63
C GLY A 170 -15.20 5.11 -2.29
N ALA A 171 -14.16 5.87 -2.11
CA ALA A 171 -13.95 6.45 -0.78
C ALA A 171 -14.66 7.81 -0.68
N SER A 172 -15.95 7.77 -0.40
CA SER A 172 -16.70 8.98 -0.07
C SER A 172 -16.30 9.44 1.33
N ILE A 173 -15.37 10.37 1.42
CA ILE A 173 -15.09 11.09 2.65
C ILE A 173 -16.16 12.18 2.79
N ASP A 174 -16.92 12.17 3.88
CA ASP A 174 -17.81 13.29 4.17
C ASP A 174 -16.96 14.55 4.44
N PRO A 175 -17.03 15.59 3.60
CA PRO A 175 -16.26 16.82 3.79
C PRO A 175 -16.66 17.56 5.08
N ASN A 176 -17.84 17.27 5.62
CA ASN A 176 -18.34 17.86 6.86
C ASN A 176 -18.00 17.05 8.10
N ASP A 177 -17.45 15.85 7.95
CA ASP A 177 -17.02 15.05 9.09
C ASP A 177 -15.96 15.82 9.90
N ARG A 178 -16.21 15.95 11.20
CA ARG A 178 -15.32 16.57 12.20
C ARG A 178 -14.84 15.56 13.23
N GLY A 179 -15.17 14.29 13.04
CA GLY A 179 -14.74 13.19 13.90
C GLY A 179 -13.22 12.97 13.86
N PRO A 180 -12.71 12.16 14.77
CA PRO A 180 -11.29 11.81 14.80
C PRO A 180 -10.87 11.12 13.51
N GLY A 181 -9.62 11.38 13.09
CA GLY A 181 -8.95 10.60 12.04
C GLY A 181 -8.12 9.48 12.65
N LEU A 182 -7.76 8.50 11.83
CA LEU A 182 -6.78 7.49 12.15
C LEU A 182 -5.45 7.85 11.51
N GLN A 183 -4.41 8.00 12.33
CA GLN A 183 -3.06 8.22 11.85
C GLN A 183 -2.23 6.95 11.98
N ILE A 184 -1.50 6.64 10.94
CA ILE A 184 -0.56 5.55 10.88
C ILE A 184 0.80 6.18 10.60
N ALA A 185 1.66 6.22 11.61
CA ALA A 185 3.07 6.56 11.47
C ALA A 185 3.87 5.26 11.35
N PHE A 186 4.79 5.18 10.40
CA PHE A 186 5.59 3.98 10.24
C PHE A 186 7.05 4.29 9.97
N THR A 187 7.90 3.38 10.38
CA THR A 187 9.35 3.41 10.16
C THR A 187 9.75 2.18 9.35
N VAL A 188 10.43 2.42 8.27
CA VAL A 188 10.98 1.42 7.35
C VAL A 188 12.47 1.30 7.62
N ASP A 189 12.92 0.11 7.94
CA ASP A 189 14.33 -0.26 8.04
C ASP A 189 14.62 -1.43 7.10
N ASP A 190 15.33 -1.18 6.03
CA ASP A 190 15.77 -2.17 5.06
C ASP A 190 17.19 -1.82 4.59
N PRO A 191 18.22 -2.33 5.27
CA PRO A 191 19.60 -2.00 4.95
C PRO A 191 20.08 -2.46 3.57
N ALA A 192 19.35 -3.34 2.89
CA ALA A 192 19.66 -3.71 1.50
C ALA A 192 19.12 -2.67 0.49
N THR A 193 18.08 -1.95 0.84
CA THR A 193 17.39 -0.98 -0.02
C THR A 193 17.77 0.46 0.29
N PHE A 194 17.90 0.80 1.58
CA PHE A 194 18.14 2.17 2.07
C PHE A 194 19.49 2.32 2.76
N THR A 195 20.01 3.53 2.75
CA THR A 195 21.25 3.90 3.46
C THR A 195 21.02 4.11 4.97
N LYS A 196 19.80 4.36 5.37
CA LYS A 196 19.34 4.54 6.76
C LYS A 196 17.85 4.29 6.88
N PRO A 197 17.32 3.97 8.07
CA PRO A 197 15.88 3.95 8.33
C PRO A 197 15.23 5.31 8.04
N TRP A 198 13.96 5.28 7.65
CA TRP A 198 13.16 6.48 7.42
C TRP A 198 11.73 6.26 7.88
N SER A 199 11.01 7.35 8.09
CA SER A 199 9.63 7.29 8.57
C SER A 199 8.72 8.14 7.70
N ALA A 200 7.47 7.71 7.63
CA ALA A 200 6.39 8.45 6.99
C ALA A 200 5.09 8.24 7.77
N GLN A 201 4.05 8.95 7.34
CA GLN A 201 2.71 8.81 7.93
C GLN A 201 1.63 8.93 6.89
N VAL A 202 0.52 8.24 7.13
CA VAL A 202 -0.72 8.38 6.39
C VAL A 202 -1.87 8.67 7.34
N THR A 203 -2.85 9.41 6.87
CA THR A 203 -4.03 9.77 7.67
C THR A 203 -5.29 9.31 6.95
N TYR A 204 -6.12 8.57 7.67
CA TYR A 204 -7.43 8.17 7.22
C TYR A 204 -8.51 8.98 7.91
N ARG A 205 -9.58 9.22 7.19
CA ARG A 205 -10.83 9.76 7.72
C ARG A 205 -11.93 8.71 7.60
N ARG A 206 -12.98 8.88 8.39
CA ARG A 206 -14.12 7.97 8.33
C ARG A 206 -14.74 7.99 6.94
N SER A 207 -14.95 6.81 6.35
CA SER A 207 -15.69 6.67 5.10
C SER A 207 -17.19 6.70 5.39
N ALA A 208 -17.94 7.45 4.57
CA ALA A 208 -19.40 7.46 4.59
C ALA A 208 -19.98 6.46 3.57
N GLY A 209 -19.15 5.92 2.67
CA GLY A 209 -19.57 4.96 1.66
C GLY A 209 -19.63 3.52 2.14
N PRO A 210 -20.34 2.65 1.43
CA PRO A 210 -20.37 1.24 1.72
C PRO A 210 -18.98 0.60 1.53
N TRP A 211 -18.79 -0.57 2.13
CA TRP A 211 -17.65 -1.43 1.80
C TRP A 211 -17.85 -1.98 0.38
N GLU A 212 -16.92 -1.68 -0.50
CA GLU A 212 -16.97 -2.16 -1.88
C GLU A 212 -16.24 -3.51 -2.01
N GLU A 213 -16.81 -4.40 -2.80
CA GLU A 213 -16.11 -5.60 -3.23
C GLU A 213 -15.19 -5.24 -4.41
N ARG A 214 -13.89 -5.32 -4.19
CA ARG A 214 -12.87 -5.11 -5.20
C ARG A 214 -12.05 -6.37 -5.33
N VAL A 215 -12.31 -7.12 -6.36
CA VAL A 215 -11.56 -8.31 -6.71
C VAL A 215 -10.70 -8.00 -7.93
N CYS A 216 -9.39 -8.20 -7.79
CA CYS A 216 -8.50 -8.15 -8.93
C CYS A 216 -8.73 -9.44 -9.73
N ALA A 217 -9.23 -9.31 -10.94
CA ALA A 217 -9.28 -10.41 -11.88
C ALA A 217 -8.04 -10.37 -12.78
N ASP A 218 -7.59 -11.53 -13.22
CA ASP A 218 -6.55 -11.60 -14.24
C ASP A 218 -6.99 -10.74 -15.43
N ASN A 219 -6.22 -9.68 -15.69
CA ASN A 219 -6.56 -8.76 -16.76
C ASN A 219 -5.91 -9.26 -18.04
N PRO A 220 -6.70 -9.55 -19.08
CA PRO A 220 -6.18 -10.01 -20.35
C PRO A 220 -5.41 -8.93 -21.14
N HIS A 221 -5.32 -7.72 -20.61
CA HIS A 221 -4.58 -6.64 -21.25
C HIS A 221 -3.12 -6.60 -20.82
N ASN A 222 -2.22 -6.51 -21.78
CA ASN A 222 -0.84 -6.17 -21.50
C ASN A 222 -0.76 -4.66 -21.19
N TYR A 223 -0.50 -4.31 -19.93
CA TYR A 223 -0.44 -2.92 -19.50
C TYR A 223 0.68 -2.11 -20.14
N THR A 224 1.74 -2.78 -20.61
CA THR A 224 2.87 -2.12 -21.27
C THR A 224 2.58 -1.82 -22.74
N THR A 225 1.86 -2.68 -23.42
CA THR A 225 1.57 -2.56 -24.86
C THR A 225 0.14 -2.13 -25.15
N GLY A 226 -0.77 -2.27 -24.19
CA GLY A 226 -2.21 -2.06 -24.35
C GLY A 226 -2.90 -3.12 -25.22
N ALA A 227 -2.15 -4.17 -25.61
CA ALA A 227 -2.70 -5.26 -26.41
C ALA A 227 -3.43 -6.28 -25.54
N ASP A 228 -4.49 -6.86 -26.09
CA ASP A 228 -5.16 -8.00 -25.46
C ASP A 228 -4.22 -9.21 -25.45
N VAL A 229 -4.14 -9.87 -24.29
CA VAL A 229 -3.41 -11.13 -24.15
C VAL A 229 -4.45 -12.26 -24.16
N PRO A 230 -4.30 -13.28 -25.02
CA PRO A 230 -5.22 -14.40 -25.02
C PRO A 230 -5.26 -15.05 -23.63
N VAL A 231 -6.46 -15.19 -23.08
CA VAL A 231 -6.65 -15.94 -21.83
C VAL A 231 -6.34 -17.41 -22.13
N PRO A 232 -5.40 -18.04 -21.39
CA PRO A 232 -5.14 -19.46 -21.55
C PRO A 232 -6.42 -20.25 -21.33
N GLN A 233 -6.78 -21.10 -22.28
CA GLN A 233 -7.93 -21.97 -22.17
C GLN A 233 -7.47 -23.43 -22.21
N ALA A 234 -7.95 -24.22 -21.26
CA ALA A 234 -7.79 -25.66 -21.33
C ALA A 234 -8.54 -26.21 -22.54
N LYS A 235 -7.89 -27.09 -23.32
CA LYS A 235 -8.54 -27.72 -24.48
C LYS A 235 -9.67 -28.66 -24.08
N THR A 236 -9.60 -29.17 -22.87
CA THR A 236 -10.62 -30.01 -22.24
C THR A 236 -10.79 -29.61 -20.80
N PRO A 237 -12.03 -29.50 -20.29
CA PRO A 237 -12.25 -29.30 -18.85
C PRO A 237 -11.63 -30.46 -18.06
N ASP A 238 -11.07 -30.14 -16.88
CA ASP A 238 -10.42 -31.11 -15.98
C ASP A 238 -11.23 -31.35 -14.69
N PHE A 239 -12.54 -31.08 -14.75
CA PHE A 239 -13.51 -31.30 -13.67
C PHE A 239 -14.57 -32.29 -14.08
#